data_7293117932e96f9db424131931301dd7
#
_entry.id   7293117932e96f9db424131931301dd7
#
_cell.length_a   1.000
_cell.length_b   1.000
_cell.length_c   1.000
_cell.angle_alpha   90.00
_cell.angle_beta   90.00
_cell.angle_gamma   90.00
#
_symmetry.space_group_name_H-M   'P 1'
#
loop_
_entity.id
_entity.type
_entity.pdbx_description
1 polymer ?
#
loop_
_entity_poly.entity_id
_entity_poly.type
_entity_poly.pdbx_seq_one_letter_code
_entity_poly.pdbx_strand_id
1 'polypeptide(L)'
;MIQARTQQEFVIGIDAGGTHTRVVCVARDGTRLAAAVGGGGAPHHNDDALENIRGTISRALGSGGLDPAGAVALAAGIAGFDRDGSNQDGGDNARTAALVDAPGLDCPKIVVNDAVIAHRGALSGRPGIVVVAGTGSMILAIDEVGDETESGQLEHYAGAARHLVHDVVQQILMGDCTWTDPLVTAALDHFDVPDVAGLHAAVLARSSAHRNDAKRSYGDFAPQVTALGEKSSLAGRALDDLAARTARGVRLLAPVAGPRPVAVACTGSLADASSFRDRLERLLDEAAPGILEMVPSRLAPLGGAAILALEATGVEVDGTMIDRLAARIPSAVLT
;
A
#
# COMPACT_ATOMS: atom_id res chain seq x y z
N MET A 1 -39.67 12.47 -29.26
CA MET A 1 -39.48 11.88 -27.94
C MET A 1 -37.99 11.56 -27.76
N ILE A 2 -37.28 12.37 -27.03
CA ILE A 2 -35.87 12.09 -26.65
C ILE A 2 -35.98 11.00 -25.60
N GLN A 3 -35.60 9.76 -25.91
CA GLN A 3 -35.38 8.72 -24.93
C GLN A 3 -34.33 9.25 -23.96
N ALA A 4 -34.72 9.50 -22.71
CA ALA A 4 -33.76 9.72 -21.63
C ALA A 4 -32.84 8.49 -21.62
N ARG A 5 -31.58 8.64 -22.04
CA ARG A 5 -30.56 7.64 -21.79
C ARG A 5 -30.52 7.47 -20.28
N THR A 6 -30.92 6.31 -19.79
CA THR A 6 -30.69 5.94 -18.39
C THR A 6 -29.20 6.09 -18.17
N GLN A 7 -28.83 7.09 -17.38
CA GLN A 7 -27.44 7.37 -17.07
C GLN A 7 -26.90 6.15 -16.31
N GLN A 8 -25.81 5.57 -16.81
CA GLN A 8 -25.22 4.40 -16.18
C GLN A 8 -24.65 4.81 -14.82
N GLU A 9 -25.19 4.26 -13.76
CA GLU A 9 -24.68 4.46 -12.39
C GLU A 9 -23.39 3.65 -12.18
N PHE A 10 -22.42 4.29 -11.53
CA PHE A 10 -21.15 3.65 -11.17
C PHE A 10 -20.55 4.26 -9.91
N VAL A 11 -19.61 3.55 -9.32
CA VAL A 11 -18.80 4.03 -8.19
C VAL A 11 -17.36 4.25 -8.63
N ILE A 12 -16.64 5.08 -7.89
CA ILE A 12 -15.23 5.38 -8.13
C ILE A 12 -14.42 4.92 -6.93
N GLY A 13 -13.43 4.04 -7.18
CA GLY A 13 -12.39 3.66 -6.21
C GLY A 13 -11.07 4.35 -6.55
N ILE A 14 -10.37 4.88 -5.52
CA ILE A 14 -9.08 5.57 -5.66
C ILE A 14 -8.08 4.99 -4.65
N ASP A 15 -6.88 4.69 -5.15
CA ASP A 15 -5.68 4.37 -4.37
C ASP A 15 -4.61 5.42 -4.67
N ALA A 16 -4.36 6.34 -3.73
CA ALA A 16 -3.45 7.48 -3.91
C ALA A 16 -2.23 7.34 -2.98
N GLY A 17 -1.19 6.73 -3.51
CA GLY A 17 0.08 6.51 -2.82
C GLY A 17 1.13 7.59 -3.11
N GLY A 18 2.33 7.42 -2.54
CA GLY A 18 3.45 8.35 -2.72
C GLY A 18 4.00 8.38 -4.16
N THR A 19 3.85 7.30 -4.93
CA THR A 19 4.43 7.17 -6.28
C THR A 19 3.38 7.21 -7.38
N HIS A 20 2.21 6.64 -7.14
CA HIS A 20 1.14 6.51 -8.12
C HIS A 20 -0.22 6.82 -7.50
N THR A 21 -1.11 7.32 -8.35
CA THR A 21 -2.55 7.36 -8.10
C THR A 21 -3.22 6.40 -9.06
N ARG A 22 -4.06 5.51 -8.56
CA ARG A 22 -4.85 4.57 -9.35
C ARG A 22 -6.33 4.85 -9.15
N VAL A 23 -7.09 4.87 -10.24
CA VAL A 23 -8.54 5.13 -10.22
C VAL A 23 -9.23 4.01 -10.98
N VAL A 24 -10.33 3.50 -10.44
CA VAL A 24 -11.22 2.56 -11.11
C VAL A 24 -12.67 3.04 -11.04
N CYS A 25 -13.40 2.93 -12.14
CA CYS A 25 -14.84 3.11 -12.21
C CYS A 25 -15.50 1.74 -12.33
N VAL A 26 -16.45 1.43 -11.45
CA VAL A 26 -17.08 0.12 -11.32
C VAL A 26 -18.59 0.28 -11.32
N ALA A 27 -19.30 -0.48 -12.14
CA ALA A 27 -20.77 -0.55 -12.11
C ALA A 27 -21.24 -1.21 -10.80
N ARG A 28 -22.51 -0.99 -10.41
CA ARG A 28 -23.07 -1.55 -9.16
C ARG A 28 -23.03 -3.08 -9.09
N ASP A 29 -22.88 -3.75 -10.23
CA ASP A 29 -22.74 -5.21 -10.32
C ASP A 29 -21.28 -5.71 -10.20
N GLY A 30 -20.30 -4.83 -9.93
CA GLY A 30 -18.89 -5.14 -9.84
C GLY A 30 -18.15 -5.16 -11.19
N THR A 31 -18.80 -4.83 -12.29
CA THR A 31 -18.14 -4.76 -13.60
C THR A 31 -17.25 -3.52 -13.68
N ARG A 32 -15.96 -3.70 -13.99
CA ARG A 32 -15.04 -2.58 -14.25
C ARG A 32 -15.43 -1.89 -15.56
N LEU A 33 -15.72 -0.60 -15.51
CA LEU A 33 -16.07 0.22 -16.66
C LEU A 33 -14.84 0.94 -17.23
N ALA A 34 -13.98 1.45 -16.34
CA ALA A 34 -12.79 2.19 -16.71
C ALA A 34 -11.73 2.13 -15.61
N ALA A 35 -10.48 2.43 -15.96
CA ALA A 35 -9.41 2.63 -15.01
C ALA A 35 -8.35 3.56 -15.58
N ALA A 36 -7.58 4.22 -14.70
CA ALA A 36 -6.45 5.05 -15.06
C ALA A 36 -5.38 5.03 -13.97
N VAL A 37 -4.13 5.32 -14.37
CA VAL A 37 -2.98 5.51 -13.48
C VAL A 37 -2.38 6.89 -13.70
N GLY A 38 -1.95 7.54 -12.61
CA GLY A 38 -1.31 8.85 -12.63
C GLY A 38 -0.13 8.92 -11.68
N GLY A 39 0.44 10.11 -11.55
CA GLY A 39 1.49 10.42 -10.60
C GLY A 39 1.05 10.25 -9.14
N GLY A 40 1.98 10.40 -8.20
CA GLY A 40 1.70 10.25 -6.77
C GLY A 40 0.63 11.21 -6.26
N GLY A 41 -0.31 10.70 -5.47
CA GLY A 41 -1.44 11.46 -4.91
C GLY A 41 -1.34 11.69 -3.40
N ALA A 42 -0.26 11.23 -2.76
CA ALA A 42 -0.03 11.50 -1.34
C ALA A 42 0.46 12.94 -1.14
N PRO A 43 -0.27 13.83 -0.44
CA PRO A 43 0.06 15.27 -0.36
C PRO A 43 1.35 15.54 0.40
N HIS A 44 1.74 14.68 1.35
CA HIS A 44 3.01 14.80 2.09
C HIS A 44 4.26 14.41 1.26
N HIS A 45 4.04 13.86 0.07
CA HIS A 45 5.10 13.36 -0.79
C HIS A 45 5.12 14.02 -2.18
N ASN A 46 4.06 14.69 -2.55
CA ASN A 46 3.89 15.24 -3.90
C ASN A 46 3.21 16.61 -3.84
N ASP A 47 3.90 17.64 -4.29
CA ASP A 47 3.36 19.00 -4.41
C ASP A 47 2.19 19.04 -5.40
N ASP A 48 2.23 18.18 -6.42
CA ASP A 48 1.20 18.05 -7.49
C ASP A 48 0.10 17.03 -7.15
N ALA A 49 -0.03 16.59 -5.89
CA ALA A 49 -0.98 15.53 -5.48
C ALA A 49 -2.41 15.81 -5.97
N LEU A 50 -2.88 17.08 -5.83
CA LEU A 50 -4.20 17.50 -6.29
C LEU A 50 -4.39 17.30 -7.79
N GLU A 51 -3.42 17.76 -8.59
CA GLU A 51 -3.45 17.63 -10.04
C GLU A 51 -3.39 16.17 -10.48
N ASN A 52 -2.53 15.38 -9.84
CA ASN A 52 -2.39 13.95 -10.10
C ASN A 52 -3.68 13.17 -9.83
N ILE A 53 -4.37 13.42 -8.70
CA ILE A 53 -5.63 12.75 -8.38
C ILE A 53 -6.72 13.17 -9.38
N ARG A 54 -6.96 14.47 -9.53
CA ARG A 54 -8.02 15.00 -10.42
C ARG A 54 -7.78 14.63 -11.88
N GLY A 55 -6.56 14.74 -12.35
CA GLY A 55 -6.19 14.33 -13.70
C GLY A 55 -6.39 12.83 -13.93
N THR A 56 -6.14 11.99 -12.91
CA THR A 56 -6.35 10.54 -13.01
C THR A 56 -7.83 10.19 -13.02
N ILE A 57 -8.66 10.85 -12.20
CA ILE A 57 -10.13 10.73 -12.23
C ILE A 57 -10.64 11.09 -13.64
N SER A 58 -10.24 12.26 -14.16
CA SER A 58 -10.66 12.72 -15.51
C SER A 58 -10.27 11.74 -16.61
N ARG A 59 -9.05 11.17 -16.55
CA ARG A 59 -8.62 10.14 -17.52
C ARG A 59 -9.44 8.86 -17.40
N ALA A 60 -9.75 8.40 -16.19
CA ALA A 60 -10.57 7.22 -15.99
C ALA A 60 -11.97 7.42 -16.59
N LEU A 61 -12.63 8.53 -16.26
CA LEU A 61 -13.95 8.88 -16.81
C LEU A 61 -13.92 8.99 -18.34
N GLY A 62 -12.93 9.71 -18.88
CA GLY A 62 -12.78 9.89 -20.33
C GLY A 62 -12.52 8.58 -21.08
N SER A 63 -11.70 7.67 -20.54
CA SER A 63 -11.40 6.38 -21.15
C SER A 63 -12.63 5.45 -21.23
N GLY A 64 -13.56 5.59 -20.28
CA GLY A 64 -14.82 4.84 -20.26
C GLY A 64 -15.99 5.56 -20.95
N GLY A 65 -15.81 6.81 -21.41
CA GLY A 65 -16.91 7.63 -21.91
C GLY A 65 -18.00 7.88 -20.84
N LEU A 66 -17.60 7.94 -19.57
CA LEU A 66 -18.50 8.04 -18.41
C LEU A 66 -18.82 9.50 -18.09
N ASP A 67 -20.11 9.80 -17.90
CA ASP A 67 -20.54 11.10 -17.42
C ASP A 67 -20.29 11.17 -15.89
N PRO A 68 -19.54 12.18 -15.38
CA PRO A 68 -19.32 12.35 -13.93
C PRO A 68 -20.58 12.32 -13.10
N ALA A 69 -21.69 12.86 -13.62
CA ALA A 69 -22.98 12.87 -12.93
C ALA A 69 -23.59 11.46 -12.72
N GLY A 70 -23.08 10.43 -13.40
CA GLY A 70 -23.44 9.03 -13.16
C GLY A 70 -22.73 8.39 -11.97
N ALA A 71 -21.73 9.05 -11.39
CA ALA A 71 -21.08 8.57 -10.18
C ALA A 71 -22.03 8.67 -8.98
N VAL A 72 -22.27 7.54 -8.29
CA VAL A 72 -23.17 7.48 -7.13
C VAL A 72 -22.45 7.40 -5.79
N ALA A 73 -21.16 7.07 -5.79
CA ALA A 73 -20.25 7.15 -4.64
C ALA A 73 -18.79 7.16 -5.08
N LEU A 74 -17.93 7.72 -4.25
CA LEU A 74 -16.49 7.69 -4.41
C LEU A 74 -15.84 7.28 -3.07
N ALA A 75 -14.88 6.33 -3.12
CA ALA A 75 -14.03 6.03 -1.98
C ALA A 75 -12.56 6.14 -2.37
N ALA A 76 -11.78 6.81 -1.53
CA ALA A 76 -10.36 7.04 -1.74
C ALA A 76 -9.54 6.63 -0.52
N GLY A 77 -8.52 5.80 -0.74
CA GLY A 77 -7.41 5.61 0.20
C GLY A 77 -6.27 6.53 -0.17
N ILE A 78 -5.88 7.41 0.76
CA ILE A 78 -4.82 8.38 0.54
C ILE A 78 -3.71 8.15 1.57
N ALA A 79 -2.49 7.92 1.11
CA ALA A 79 -1.35 7.73 1.99
C ALA A 79 -1.09 8.98 2.83
N GLY A 80 -0.98 8.78 4.15
CA GLY A 80 -0.82 9.86 5.12
C GLY A 80 -2.13 10.56 5.52
N PHE A 81 -3.28 10.09 5.09
CA PHE A 81 -4.57 10.53 5.64
C PHE A 81 -4.78 9.87 7.01
N ASP A 82 -5.08 10.69 8.03
CA ASP A 82 -5.38 10.23 9.37
C ASP A 82 -6.76 10.75 9.79
N ARG A 83 -7.65 9.83 10.17
CA ARG A 83 -9.04 10.15 10.51
C ARG A 83 -9.14 11.03 11.76
N ASP A 84 -8.24 10.86 12.71
CA ASP A 84 -8.31 11.51 14.02
C ASP A 84 -7.56 12.85 14.07
N GLY A 85 -6.95 13.29 12.95
CA GLY A 85 -6.15 14.51 12.92
C GLY A 85 -4.84 14.42 13.72
N SER A 86 -4.47 13.21 14.17
CA SER A 86 -3.27 12.95 14.96
C SER A 86 -1.99 12.87 14.12
N ASN A 87 -2.05 13.27 12.86
CA ASN A 87 -0.91 13.27 11.96
C ASN A 87 0.27 13.99 12.60
N GLN A 88 1.26 13.23 13.05
CA GLN A 88 2.50 13.76 13.63
C GLN A 88 3.23 14.72 12.68
N ASP A 89 2.94 14.64 11.38
CA ASP A 89 3.45 15.51 10.32
C ASP A 89 2.57 16.75 10.05
N GLY A 90 1.49 16.98 10.82
CA GLY A 90 0.65 18.20 10.75
C GLY A 90 -0.23 18.29 9.49
N GLY A 91 -0.59 17.16 8.87
CA GLY A 91 -1.46 17.12 7.71
C GLY A 91 -2.91 17.57 8.03
N ASP A 92 -3.47 18.42 7.18
CA ASP A 92 -4.84 18.88 7.26
C ASP A 92 -5.77 17.88 6.56
N ASN A 93 -6.50 17.06 7.31
CA ASN A 93 -7.45 16.08 6.79
C ASN A 93 -8.53 16.69 5.90
N ALA A 94 -9.02 17.89 6.23
CA ALA A 94 -10.01 18.58 5.39
C ALA A 94 -9.40 18.95 4.03
N ARG A 95 -8.14 19.40 4.02
CA ARG A 95 -7.42 19.71 2.80
C ARG A 95 -7.13 18.44 1.98
N THR A 96 -6.78 17.34 2.64
CA THR A 96 -6.55 16.05 2.00
C THR A 96 -7.83 15.49 1.40
N ALA A 97 -8.96 15.56 2.11
CA ALA A 97 -10.27 15.15 1.58
C ALA A 97 -10.70 15.98 0.35
N ALA A 98 -10.34 17.27 0.30
CA ALA A 98 -10.62 18.13 -0.85
C ALA A 98 -9.87 17.74 -2.13
N LEU A 99 -8.86 16.89 -2.06
CA LEU A 99 -8.13 16.41 -3.24
C LEU A 99 -9.02 15.60 -4.19
N VAL A 100 -10.04 14.92 -3.68
CA VAL A 100 -10.97 14.09 -4.46
C VAL A 100 -12.18 14.86 -5.00
N ASP A 101 -12.28 16.15 -4.69
CA ASP A 101 -13.29 17.02 -5.28
C ASP A 101 -12.92 17.36 -6.71
N ALA A 102 -13.63 16.73 -7.66
CA ALA A 102 -13.46 16.98 -9.08
C ALA A 102 -14.75 17.53 -9.69
N PRO A 103 -14.66 18.42 -10.71
CA PRO A 103 -15.83 19.02 -11.33
C PRO A 103 -16.82 17.97 -11.87
N GLY A 104 -18.09 18.13 -11.52
CA GLY A 104 -19.18 17.24 -11.94
C GLY A 104 -19.34 15.97 -11.11
N LEU A 105 -18.55 15.79 -10.04
CA LEU A 105 -18.68 14.68 -9.11
C LEU A 105 -19.42 15.14 -7.83
N ASP A 106 -20.74 15.10 -7.85
CA ASP A 106 -21.61 15.52 -6.74
C ASP A 106 -22.05 14.35 -5.84
N CYS A 107 -21.39 13.18 -5.95
CA CYS A 107 -21.69 12.00 -5.14
C CYS A 107 -21.06 12.05 -3.73
N PRO A 108 -21.58 11.26 -2.77
CA PRO A 108 -20.94 11.04 -1.48
C PRO A 108 -19.49 10.56 -1.63
N LYS A 109 -18.60 11.09 -0.78
CA LYS A 109 -17.15 10.77 -0.81
C LYS A 109 -16.70 10.21 0.53
N ILE A 110 -16.00 9.09 0.49
CA ILE A 110 -15.34 8.47 1.62
C ILE A 110 -13.83 8.61 1.41
N VAL A 111 -13.14 9.25 2.33
CA VAL A 111 -11.68 9.35 2.31
C VAL A 111 -11.14 8.68 3.56
N VAL A 112 -10.22 7.74 3.38
CA VAL A 112 -9.60 6.95 4.45
C VAL A 112 -8.09 6.87 4.22
N ASN A 113 -7.36 6.33 5.21
CA ASN A 113 -5.97 5.96 5.02
C ASN A 113 -5.84 4.85 3.95
N ASP A 114 -4.74 4.86 3.18
CA ASP A 114 -4.45 3.85 2.15
C ASP A 114 -4.36 2.42 2.73
N ALA A 115 -3.97 2.27 4.00
CA ALA A 115 -3.97 0.98 4.67
C ALA A 115 -5.39 0.42 4.93
N VAL A 116 -6.41 1.29 5.07
CA VAL A 116 -7.80 0.85 5.24
C VAL A 116 -8.33 0.22 3.96
N ILE A 117 -8.08 0.82 2.80
CA ILE A 117 -8.44 0.20 1.52
C ILE A 117 -7.61 -1.04 1.24
N ALA A 118 -6.35 -1.09 1.68
CA ALA A 118 -5.51 -2.28 1.59
C ALA A 118 -6.10 -3.43 2.43
N HIS A 119 -6.53 -3.16 3.66
CA HIS A 119 -7.22 -4.13 4.52
C HIS A 119 -8.53 -4.63 3.90
N ARG A 120 -9.38 -3.68 3.45
CA ARG A 120 -10.64 -4.01 2.77
C ARG A 120 -10.44 -4.92 1.56
N GLY A 121 -9.45 -4.62 0.74
CA GLY A 121 -9.11 -5.43 -0.42
C GLY A 121 -8.56 -6.80 -0.05
N ALA A 122 -7.56 -6.84 0.82
CA ALA A 122 -6.86 -8.05 1.19
C ALA A 122 -7.76 -9.07 1.90
N LEU A 123 -8.58 -8.62 2.85
CA LEU A 123 -9.44 -9.46 3.68
C LEU A 123 -10.93 -9.44 3.25
N SER A 124 -11.26 -8.73 2.16
CA SER A 124 -12.64 -8.62 1.65
C SER A 124 -13.63 -8.12 2.72
N GLY A 125 -13.21 -7.13 3.50
CA GLY A 125 -14.00 -6.53 4.58
C GLY A 125 -14.12 -7.36 5.86
N ARG A 126 -13.52 -8.56 5.93
CA ARG A 126 -13.51 -9.36 7.17
C ARG A 126 -12.52 -8.78 8.18
N PRO A 127 -12.78 -8.96 9.51
CA PRO A 127 -11.82 -8.55 10.54
C PRO A 127 -10.49 -9.29 10.39
N GLY A 128 -9.41 -8.67 10.89
CA GLY A 128 -8.06 -9.21 10.82
C GLY A 128 -6.99 -8.14 10.72
N ILE A 129 -5.81 -8.53 10.28
CA ILE A 129 -4.63 -7.66 10.19
C ILE A 129 -4.14 -7.59 8.75
N VAL A 130 -3.86 -6.39 8.27
CA VAL A 130 -3.11 -6.19 7.02
C VAL A 130 -1.69 -5.68 7.33
N VAL A 131 -0.72 -6.27 6.66
CA VAL A 131 0.66 -5.79 6.60
C VAL A 131 0.86 -5.12 5.25
N VAL A 132 0.94 -3.80 5.23
CA VAL A 132 1.35 -3.05 4.04
C VAL A 132 2.86 -2.94 4.05
N ALA A 133 3.53 -3.54 3.07
CA ALA A 133 4.99 -3.54 2.93
C ALA A 133 5.38 -3.25 1.47
N GLY A 134 5.48 -1.98 1.16
CA GLY A 134 5.90 -1.45 -0.13
C GLY A 134 7.05 -0.46 0.05
N THR A 135 6.95 0.74 -0.54
CA THR A 135 7.86 1.86 -0.27
C THR A 135 7.74 2.33 1.18
N GLY A 136 6.51 2.45 1.69
CA GLY A 136 6.17 2.65 3.09
C GLY A 136 5.72 1.35 3.76
N SER A 137 5.50 1.41 5.07
CA SER A 137 4.97 0.28 5.84
C SER A 137 3.90 0.74 6.81
N MET A 138 2.88 -0.10 6.96
CA MET A 138 1.88 0.00 8.00
C MET A 138 1.39 -1.38 8.40
N ILE A 139 1.10 -1.60 9.67
CA ILE A 139 0.39 -2.78 10.15
C ILE A 139 -0.88 -2.28 10.80
N LEU A 140 -2.01 -2.65 10.23
CA LEU A 140 -3.35 -2.20 10.62
C LEU A 140 -4.22 -3.40 10.96
N ALA A 141 -4.84 -3.38 12.13
CA ALA A 141 -5.94 -4.26 12.50
C ALA A 141 -7.27 -3.54 12.33
N ILE A 142 -8.27 -4.24 11.82
CA ILE A 142 -9.68 -3.80 11.87
C ILE A 142 -10.47 -4.95 12.47
N ASP A 143 -11.22 -4.66 13.51
CA ASP A 143 -12.01 -5.64 14.24
C ASP A 143 -13.42 -5.89 13.67
N GLU A 144 -14.25 -6.67 14.38
CA GLU A 144 -15.61 -7.03 13.95
C GLU A 144 -16.60 -5.85 13.95
N VAL A 145 -16.32 -4.78 14.71
CA VAL A 145 -17.16 -3.57 14.75
C VAL A 145 -16.62 -2.45 13.86
N GLY A 146 -15.46 -2.68 13.24
CA GLY A 146 -14.82 -1.74 12.32
C GLY A 146 -13.86 -0.75 13.00
N ASP A 147 -13.46 -1.01 14.25
CA ASP A 147 -12.47 -0.21 14.94
C ASP A 147 -11.07 -0.49 14.37
N GLU A 148 -10.36 0.59 14.06
CA GLU A 148 -9.06 0.58 13.43
C GLU A 148 -7.95 0.76 14.49
N THR A 149 -6.95 -0.12 14.50
CA THR A 149 -5.77 0.00 15.36
C THR A 149 -4.50 -0.19 14.55
N GLU A 150 -3.61 0.79 14.57
CA GLU A 150 -2.31 0.77 13.91
C GLU A 150 -1.19 0.38 14.88
N SER A 151 -0.17 -0.33 14.40
CA SER A 151 0.99 -0.66 15.23
C SER A 151 1.76 0.58 15.69
N GLY A 152 1.69 1.67 14.93
CA GLY A 152 2.27 2.97 15.28
C GLY A 152 1.68 3.58 16.56
N GLN A 153 0.39 3.35 16.86
CA GLN A 153 -0.25 3.78 18.11
C GLN A 153 0.32 3.05 19.34
N LEU A 154 0.97 1.91 19.11
CA LEU A 154 1.70 1.14 20.13
C LEU A 154 3.22 1.38 20.06
N GLU A 155 3.65 2.52 19.48
CA GLU A 155 5.06 2.90 19.31
C GLU A 155 5.88 1.85 18.53
N HIS A 156 5.24 1.10 17.62
CA HIS A 156 5.91 0.05 16.85
C HIS A 156 5.89 0.33 15.35
N TYR A 157 7.11 0.43 14.77
CA TYR A 157 7.35 0.70 13.35
C TYR A 157 8.19 -0.43 12.74
N ALA A 158 7.58 -1.29 11.93
CA ALA A 158 8.26 -2.46 11.35
C ALA A 158 9.31 -2.07 10.30
N GLY A 159 9.02 -1.06 9.50
CA GLY A 159 9.81 -0.71 8.32
C GLY A 159 9.33 -1.42 7.05
N ALA A 160 9.89 -1.03 5.90
CA ALA A 160 9.57 -1.57 4.59
C ALA A 160 10.79 -1.57 3.66
N ALA A 161 10.59 -1.58 2.35
CA ALA A 161 11.63 -1.70 1.32
C ALA A 161 12.84 -0.78 1.56
N ARG A 162 12.61 0.52 1.85
CA ARG A 162 13.72 1.44 2.13
C ARG A 162 14.53 1.05 3.37
N HIS A 163 13.87 0.50 4.41
CA HIS A 163 14.55 0.11 5.64
C HIS A 163 15.37 -1.16 5.44
N LEU A 164 14.85 -2.10 4.64
CA LEU A 164 15.60 -3.27 4.20
C LEU A 164 16.91 -2.88 3.51
N VAL A 165 16.86 -1.89 2.62
CA VAL A 165 18.05 -1.40 1.91
C VAL A 165 18.97 -0.63 2.85
N HIS A 166 18.43 0.19 3.76
CA HIS A 166 19.24 0.85 4.79
C HIS A 166 20.02 -0.15 5.62
N ASP A 167 19.38 -1.22 6.08
CA ASP A 167 20.04 -2.27 6.89
C ASP A 167 21.19 -2.92 6.11
N VAL A 168 21.01 -3.22 4.82
CA VAL A 168 22.06 -3.75 3.94
C VAL A 168 23.20 -2.74 3.78
N VAL A 169 22.90 -1.50 3.44
CA VAL A 169 23.91 -0.46 3.23
C VAL A 169 24.71 -0.21 4.50
N GLN A 170 24.05 -0.15 5.67
CA GLN A 170 24.73 0.02 6.94
C GLN A 170 25.68 -1.16 7.26
N GLN A 171 25.26 -2.40 7.02
CA GLN A 171 26.13 -3.57 7.20
C GLN A 171 27.38 -3.47 6.29
N ILE A 172 27.24 -3.03 5.04
CA ILE A 172 28.39 -2.82 4.14
C ILE A 172 29.32 -1.73 4.68
N LEU A 173 28.76 -0.58 5.10
CA LEU A 173 29.54 0.56 5.61
C LEU A 173 30.27 0.24 6.92
N MET A 174 29.69 -0.62 7.77
CA MET A 174 30.32 -1.10 9.02
C MET A 174 31.38 -2.19 8.76
N GLY A 175 31.44 -2.75 7.57
CA GLY A 175 32.31 -3.89 7.25
C GLY A 175 31.77 -5.23 7.80
N ASP A 176 30.51 -5.30 8.21
CA ASP A 176 29.85 -6.50 8.71
C ASP A 176 29.40 -7.41 7.55
N CYS A 177 30.29 -7.60 6.56
CA CYS A 177 30.01 -8.36 5.35
C CYS A 177 31.25 -9.10 4.87
N THR A 178 31.03 -10.17 4.11
CA THR A 178 32.07 -10.75 3.26
C THR A 178 32.14 -9.93 1.99
N TRP A 179 33.29 -9.39 1.64
CA TRP A 179 33.45 -8.52 0.47
C TRP A 179 33.14 -9.22 -0.86
N THR A 180 33.10 -10.55 -0.87
CA THR A 180 32.69 -11.36 -2.02
C THR A 180 31.18 -11.64 -2.03
N ASP A 181 30.41 -11.12 -1.07
CA ASP A 181 28.95 -11.24 -1.07
C ASP A 181 28.39 -10.51 -2.32
N PRO A 182 27.55 -11.18 -3.13
CA PRO A 182 27.06 -10.62 -4.39
C PRO A 182 26.28 -9.32 -4.20
N LEU A 183 25.71 -9.10 -3.02
CA LEU A 183 24.94 -7.88 -2.73
C LEU A 183 25.86 -6.65 -2.51
N VAL A 184 27.14 -6.85 -2.14
CA VAL A 184 28.11 -5.74 -2.07
C VAL A 184 28.33 -5.14 -3.45
N THR A 185 28.65 -5.97 -4.45
CA THR A 185 28.82 -5.51 -5.84
C THR A 185 27.54 -4.86 -6.36
N ALA A 186 26.39 -5.53 -6.16
CA ALA A 186 25.11 -4.99 -6.60
C ALA A 186 24.76 -3.62 -5.97
N ALA A 187 25.15 -3.40 -4.71
CA ALA A 187 24.95 -2.11 -4.05
C ALA A 187 25.86 -1.02 -4.64
N LEU A 188 27.14 -1.32 -4.84
CA LEU A 188 28.07 -0.37 -5.46
C LEU A 188 27.62 0.04 -6.86
N ASP A 189 27.17 -0.92 -7.67
CA ASP A 189 26.65 -0.67 -9.02
C ASP A 189 25.36 0.15 -8.98
N HIS A 190 24.43 -0.17 -8.06
CA HIS A 190 23.15 0.57 -7.93
C HIS A 190 23.37 2.02 -7.51
N PHE A 191 24.31 2.28 -6.63
CA PHE A 191 24.62 3.63 -6.16
C PHE A 191 25.61 4.37 -7.07
N ASP A 192 26.07 3.73 -8.15
CA ASP A 192 27.06 4.25 -9.13
C ASP A 192 28.35 4.73 -8.46
N VAL A 193 28.95 3.87 -7.64
CA VAL A 193 30.15 4.18 -6.86
C VAL A 193 31.20 3.08 -6.99
N PRO A 194 32.51 3.42 -7.02
CA PRO A 194 33.57 2.44 -7.28
C PRO A 194 33.91 1.55 -6.08
N ASP A 195 33.61 2.02 -4.86
CA ASP A 195 34.01 1.36 -3.62
C ASP A 195 33.15 1.81 -2.42
N VAL A 196 33.45 1.27 -1.26
CA VAL A 196 32.72 1.56 -0.02
C VAL A 196 32.91 2.99 0.46
N ALA A 197 34.05 3.62 0.19
CA ALA A 197 34.26 5.04 0.50
C ALA A 197 33.36 5.92 -0.36
N GLY A 198 33.21 5.58 -1.65
CA GLY A 198 32.24 6.17 -2.55
C GLY A 198 30.80 5.97 -2.08
N LEU A 199 30.45 4.77 -1.62
CA LEU A 199 29.13 4.48 -1.05
C LEU A 199 28.85 5.34 0.18
N HIS A 200 29.81 5.49 1.09
CA HIS A 200 29.69 6.35 2.27
C HIS A 200 29.41 7.82 1.87
N ALA A 201 30.19 8.35 0.91
CA ALA A 201 30.00 9.69 0.39
C ALA A 201 28.62 9.88 -0.28
N ALA A 202 28.17 8.89 -1.06
CA ALA A 202 26.87 8.90 -1.72
C ALA A 202 25.70 8.89 -0.71
N VAL A 203 25.80 8.12 0.37
CA VAL A 203 24.79 8.09 1.45
C VAL A 203 24.72 9.43 2.15
N LEU A 204 25.85 10.06 2.49
CA LEU A 204 25.89 11.38 3.12
C LEU A 204 25.31 12.45 2.20
N ALA A 205 25.65 12.45 0.91
CA ALA A 205 25.10 13.40 -0.06
C ALA A 205 23.59 13.28 -0.18
N ARG A 206 23.04 12.05 -0.17
CA ARG A 206 21.58 11.79 -0.23
C ARG A 206 20.84 12.23 1.04
N SER A 207 21.49 12.21 2.21
CA SER A 207 20.87 12.69 3.44
C SER A 207 20.55 14.19 3.41
N SER A 208 21.26 14.95 2.58
CA SER A 208 21.05 16.38 2.34
C SER A 208 20.17 16.69 1.12
N ALA A 209 19.82 15.69 0.31
CA ALA A 209 18.92 15.82 -0.84
C ALA A 209 17.44 15.85 -0.41
N HIS A 210 16.55 16.19 -1.35
CA HIS A 210 15.11 16.12 -1.11
C HIS A 210 14.71 14.71 -0.58
N ARG A 211 14.00 14.69 0.56
CA ARG A 211 13.63 13.47 1.29
C ARG A 211 12.98 12.39 0.41
N ASN A 212 12.27 12.79 -0.65
CA ASN A 212 11.56 11.86 -1.54
C ASN A 212 12.50 11.17 -2.54
N ASP A 213 13.50 11.85 -3.06
CA ASP A 213 14.46 11.26 -4.01
C ASP A 213 15.34 10.22 -3.30
N ALA A 214 15.76 10.54 -2.07
CA ALA A 214 16.47 9.58 -1.23
C ALA A 214 15.62 8.32 -0.94
N LYS A 215 14.35 8.49 -0.54
CA LYS A 215 13.41 7.37 -0.28
C LYS A 215 13.23 6.49 -1.51
N ARG A 216 13.09 7.10 -2.69
CA ARG A 216 12.90 6.38 -3.96
C ARG A 216 14.13 5.59 -4.34
N SER A 217 15.32 6.19 -4.32
CA SER A 217 16.59 5.55 -4.63
C SER A 217 16.86 4.30 -3.74
N TYR A 218 16.54 4.37 -2.45
CA TYR A 218 16.64 3.20 -1.58
C TYR A 218 15.56 2.16 -1.90
N GLY A 219 14.31 2.56 -2.16
CA GLY A 219 13.23 1.65 -2.51
C GLY A 219 13.52 0.84 -3.77
N ASP A 220 14.14 1.46 -4.77
CA ASP A 220 14.45 0.85 -6.07
C ASP A 220 15.51 -0.27 -5.99
N PHE A 221 16.32 -0.31 -4.93
CA PHE A 221 17.28 -1.40 -4.69
C PHE A 221 16.66 -2.62 -3.99
N ALA A 222 15.53 -2.47 -3.31
CA ALA A 222 14.91 -3.55 -2.54
C ALA A 222 14.62 -4.83 -3.35
N PRO A 223 14.19 -4.78 -4.63
CA PRO A 223 14.01 -5.99 -5.44
C PRO A 223 15.29 -6.82 -5.60
N GLN A 224 16.46 -6.18 -5.66
CA GLN A 224 17.73 -6.91 -5.73
C GLN A 224 18.06 -7.59 -4.40
N VAL A 225 17.77 -6.93 -3.27
CA VAL A 225 17.94 -7.52 -1.94
C VAL A 225 17.05 -8.75 -1.78
N THR A 226 15.78 -8.66 -2.14
CA THR A 226 14.83 -9.78 -2.05
C THR A 226 15.20 -10.93 -2.99
N ALA A 227 15.68 -10.64 -4.20
CA ALA A 227 16.10 -11.64 -5.18
C ALA A 227 17.37 -12.42 -4.74
N LEU A 228 18.22 -11.80 -3.92
CA LEU A 228 19.43 -12.41 -3.37
C LEU A 228 19.26 -12.96 -1.95
N GLY A 229 18.02 -12.99 -1.43
CA GLY A 229 17.72 -13.35 -0.04
C GLY A 229 18.32 -14.69 0.45
N GLU A 230 18.47 -15.67 -0.44
CA GLU A 230 19.07 -16.97 -0.12
C GLU A 230 20.54 -17.11 -0.58
N LYS A 231 21.06 -16.15 -1.36
CA LYS A 231 22.41 -16.19 -1.96
C LYS A 231 23.38 -15.21 -1.31
N SER A 232 22.85 -14.27 -0.52
CA SER A 232 23.59 -13.23 0.16
C SER A 232 23.34 -13.31 1.65
N SER A 233 24.40 -13.38 2.44
CA SER A 233 24.30 -13.35 3.90
C SER A 233 23.82 -11.98 4.40
N LEU A 234 24.13 -10.90 3.69
CA LEU A 234 23.63 -9.55 3.97
C LEU A 234 22.12 -9.47 3.76
N ALA A 235 21.63 -9.95 2.61
CA ALA A 235 20.21 -9.98 2.32
C ALA A 235 19.44 -10.84 3.34
N GLY A 236 19.97 -12.03 3.66
CA GLY A 236 19.36 -12.93 4.63
C GLY A 236 19.14 -12.26 5.99
N ARG A 237 20.21 -11.68 6.56
CA ARG A 237 20.11 -10.98 7.87
C ARG A 237 19.13 -9.82 7.83
N ALA A 238 19.20 -8.95 6.81
CA ALA A 238 18.31 -7.81 6.70
C ALA A 238 16.83 -8.23 6.55
N LEU A 239 16.55 -9.31 5.81
CA LEU A 239 15.21 -9.89 5.67
C LEU A 239 14.71 -10.52 6.96
N ASP A 240 15.58 -11.25 7.69
CA ASP A 240 15.25 -11.84 8.99
C ASP A 240 14.89 -10.76 10.01
N ASP A 241 15.67 -9.68 10.09
CA ASP A 241 15.42 -8.56 11.00
C ASP A 241 14.13 -7.83 10.65
N LEU A 242 13.87 -7.60 9.36
CA LEU A 242 12.64 -6.94 8.92
C LEU A 242 11.41 -7.83 9.20
N ALA A 243 11.49 -9.12 8.90
CA ALA A 243 10.42 -10.07 9.19
C ALA A 243 10.14 -10.19 10.69
N ALA A 244 11.18 -10.20 11.53
CA ALA A 244 11.04 -10.23 12.98
C ALA A 244 10.35 -8.96 13.53
N ARG A 245 10.72 -7.78 13.03
CA ARG A 245 10.05 -6.51 13.36
C ARG A 245 8.58 -6.53 12.93
N THR A 246 8.30 -7.01 11.73
CA THR A 246 6.93 -7.13 11.20
C THR A 246 6.10 -8.12 12.03
N ALA A 247 6.63 -9.31 12.34
CA ALA A 247 5.96 -10.30 13.18
C ALA A 247 5.63 -9.75 14.57
N ARG A 248 6.52 -8.94 15.16
CA ARG A 248 6.25 -8.27 16.44
C ARG A 248 5.05 -7.33 16.33
N GLY A 249 4.96 -6.50 15.28
CA GLY A 249 3.85 -5.59 15.06
C GLY A 249 2.51 -6.33 14.88
N VAL A 250 2.50 -7.40 14.09
CA VAL A 250 1.31 -8.26 13.92
C VAL A 250 0.87 -8.84 15.27
N ARG A 251 1.81 -9.36 16.07
CA ARG A 251 1.49 -9.93 17.40
C ARG A 251 0.97 -8.90 18.39
N LEU A 252 1.44 -7.65 18.31
CA LEU A 252 0.92 -6.56 19.16
C LEU A 252 -0.55 -6.25 18.84
N LEU A 253 -0.97 -6.39 17.59
CA LEU A 253 -2.34 -6.11 17.14
C LEU A 253 -3.27 -7.32 17.24
N ALA A 254 -2.75 -8.54 17.33
CA ALA A 254 -3.56 -9.77 17.38
C ALA A 254 -4.66 -9.77 18.47
N PRO A 255 -4.47 -9.20 19.67
CA PRO A 255 -5.52 -9.16 20.70
C PRO A 255 -6.75 -8.33 20.35
N VAL A 256 -6.62 -7.38 19.43
CA VAL A 256 -7.67 -6.42 19.04
C VAL A 256 -8.17 -6.59 17.61
N ALA A 257 -7.69 -7.63 16.89
CA ALA A 257 -7.96 -7.78 15.47
C ALA A 257 -9.16 -8.69 15.12
N GLY A 258 -9.88 -9.23 16.12
CA GLY A 258 -11.05 -10.06 15.90
C GLY A 258 -10.90 -11.52 16.31
N PRO A 259 -11.72 -12.41 15.76
CA PRO A 259 -11.79 -13.83 16.18
C PRO A 259 -10.55 -14.61 15.79
N ARG A 260 -10.26 -15.68 16.55
CA ARG A 260 -9.11 -16.57 16.29
C ARG A 260 -9.50 -17.78 15.44
N PRO A 261 -8.63 -18.23 14.53
CA PRO A 261 -7.34 -17.60 14.18
C PRO A 261 -7.55 -16.25 13.52
N VAL A 262 -6.73 -15.24 13.91
CA VAL A 262 -6.78 -13.91 13.31
C VAL A 262 -6.16 -14.00 11.92
N ALA A 263 -6.91 -13.62 10.90
CA ALA A 263 -6.42 -13.58 9.54
C ALA A 263 -5.37 -12.46 9.36
N VAL A 264 -4.23 -12.78 8.77
CA VAL A 264 -3.15 -11.84 8.46
C VAL A 264 -2.90 -11.87 6.96
N ALA A 265 -3.11 -10.74 6.27
CA ALA A 265 -2.80 -10.61 4.86
C ALA A 265 -1.66 -9.61 4.65
N CYS A 266 -0.84 -9.86 3.64
CA CYS A 266 0.25 -8.95 3.26
C CYS A 266 -0.04 -8.34 1.89
N THR A 267 0.35 -7.07 1.70
CA THR A 267 0.25 -6.36 0.42
C THR A 267 1.42 -5.40 0.23
N GLY A 268 1.73 -5.11 -1.03
CA GLY A 268 2.86 -4.26 -1.41
C GLY A 268 4.03 -5.05 -1.98
N SER A 269 4.91 -4.39 -2.73
CA SER A 269 5.97 -5.02 -3.52
C SER A 269 6.94 -5.90 -2.72
N LEU A 270 7.22 -5.54 -1.46
CA LEU A 270 8.06 -6.35 -0.58
C LEU A 270 7.29 -7.58 -0.06
N ALA A 271 6.00 -7.43 0.23
CA ALA A 271 5.15 -8.53 0.68
C ALA A 271 4.93 -9.61 -0.40
N ASP A 272 5.07 -9.24 -1.67
CA ASP A 272 4.99 -10.18 -2.80
C ASP A 272 6.27 -11.04 -2.94
N ALA A 273 7.39 -10.60 -2.35
CA ALA A 273 8.63 -11.36 -2.36
C ALA A 273 8.56 -12.57 -1.40
N SER A 274 8.69 -13.79 -1.94
CA SER A 274 8.67 -15.03 -1.13
C SER A 274 9.75 -15.03 -0.05
N SER A 275 10.94 -14.49 -0.36
CA SER A 275 12.05 -14.39 0.61
C SER A 275 11.70 -13.61 1.88
N PHE A 276 10.78 -12.65 1.83
CA PHE A 276 10.25 -11.95 2.99
C PHE A 276 9.03 -12.66 3.58
N ARG A 277 8.06 -13.03 2.73
CA ARG A 277 6.78 -13.61 3.16
C ARG A 277 6.97 -14.92 3.91
N ASP A 278 7.81 -15.83 3.39
CA ASP A 278 8.03 -17.15 3.99
C ASP A 278 8.71 -17.04 5.37
N ARG A 279 9.59 -16.02 5.54
CA ARG A 279 10.20 -15.70 6.84
C ARG A 279 9.16 -15.18 7.85
N LEU A 280 8.30 -14.29 7.39
CA LEU A 280 7.24 -13.73 8.22
C LEU A 280 6.25 -14.82 8.67
N GLU A 281 5.77 -15.65 7.74
CA GLU A 281 4.86 -16.76 8.01
C GLU A 281 5.43 -17.70 9.06
N ARG A 282 6.67 -18.15 8.86
CA ARG A 282 7.36 -19.02 9.83
C ARG A 282 7.43 -18.38 11.22
N LEU A 283 7.79 -17.09 11.32
CA LEU A 283 7.89 -16.39 12.61
C LEU A 283 6.53 -16.21 13.30
N LEU A 284 5.46 -16.05 12.55
CA LEU A 284 4.10 -15.96 13.11
C LEU A 284 3.64 -17.33 13.61
N ASP A 285 3.87 -18.39 12.85
CA ASP A 285 3.54 -19.75 13.23
C ASP A 285 4.29 -20.21 14.50
N GLU A 286 5.60 -19.93 14.55
CA GLU A 286 6.44 -20.28 15.73
C GLU A 286 6.04 -19.50 16.99
N ALA A 287 5.70 -18.21 16.84
CA ALA A 287 5.47 -17.33 17.97
C ALA A 287 4.04 -17.37 18.51
N ALA A 288 3.06 -17.76 17.69
CA ALA A 288 1.65 -17.73 18.03
C ALA A 288 0.86 -18.86 17.34
N PRO A 289 1.20 -20.16 17.61
CA PRO A 289 0.58 -21.28 16.92
C PRO A 289 -0.95 -21.29 17.08
N GLY A 290 -1.69 -21.34 15.98
CA GLY A 290 -3.16 -21.39 15.97
C GLY A 290 -3.86 -20.08 16.40
N ILE A 291 -3.11 -19.00 16.62
CA ILE A 291 -3.66 -17.68 16.95
C ILE A 291 -3.69 -16.78 15.71
N LEU A 292 -2.68 -16.88 14.86
CA LEU A 292 -2.51 -16.10 13.63
C LEU A 292 -2.52 -17.05 12.43
N GLU A 293 -3.12 -16.62 11.33
CA GLU A 293 -3.17 -17.38 10.08
C GLU A 293 -2.84 -16.46 8.91
N MET A 294 -1.72 -16.73 8.22
CA MET A 294 -1.41 -16.03 6.98
C MET A 294 -2.40 -16.44 5.88
N VAL A 295 -3.08 -15.46 5.32
CA VAL A 295 -4.04 -15.67 4.21
C VAL A 295 -3.60 -14.90 2.97
N PRO A 296 -3.89 -15.43 1.76
CA PRO A 296 -3.60 -14.69 0.53
C PRO A 296 -4.49 -13.44 0.45
N SER A 297 -3.90 -12.31 0.01
CA SER A 297 -4.66 -11.11 -0.31
C SER A 297 -5.63 -11.38 -1.46
N ARG A 298 -6.93 -11.08 -1.27
CA ARG A 298 -7.99 -11.33 -2.25
C ARG A 298 -7.99 -10.30 -3.37
N LEU A 299 -7.80 -9.03 -3.02
CA LEU A 299 -7.80 -7.88 -3.94
C LEU A 299 -6.64 -6.93 -3.59
N ALA A 300 -6.16 -6.21 -4.60
CA ALA A 300 -5.28 -5.06 -4.38
C ALA A 300 -6.02 -3.92 -3.65
N PRO A 301 -5.29 -2.93 -3.07
CA PRO A 301 -5.90 -1.79 -2.37
C PRO A 301 -6.99 -1.07 -3.17
N LEU A 302 -6.78 -0.88 -4.48
CA LEU A 302 -7.78 -0.28 -5.38
C LEU A 302 -9.11 -1.05 -5.40
N GLY A 303 -9.06 -2.39 -5.30
CA GLY A 303 -10.27 -3.22 -5.16
C GLY A 303 -10.96 -2.98 -3.82
N GLY A 304 -10.21 -2.74 -2.75
CA GLY A 304 -10.76 -2.36 -1.45
C GLY A 304 -11.46 -0.99 -1.48
N ALA A 305 -10.90 -0.01 -2.20
CA ALA A 305 -11.57 1.26 -2.43
C ALA A 305 -12.90 1.08 -3.21
N ALA A 306 -12.91 0.20 -4.22
CA ALA A 306 -14.14 -0.12 -4.95
C ALA A 306 -15.20 -0.78 -4.04
N ILE A 307 -14.80 -1.68 -3.12
CA ILE A 307 -15.69 -2.27 -2.12
C ILE A 307 -16.33 -1.18 -1.26
N LEU A 308 -15.52 -0.29 -0.65
CA LEU A 308 -16.03 0.80 0.18
C LEU A 308 -17.03 1.69 -0.56
N ALA A 309 -16.74 2.01 -1.83
CA ALA A 309 -17.64 2.83 -2.63
C ALA A 309 -18.96 2.10 -2.97
N LEU A 310 -18.92 0.78 -3.24
CA LEU A 310 -20.12 -0.04 -3.47
C LEU A 310 -20.99 -0.14 -2.21
N GLU A 311 -20.39 -0.45 -1.06
CA GLU A 311 -21.07 -0.50 0.24
C GLU A 311 -21.76 0.81 0.60
N ALA A 312 -21.14 1.96 0.29
CA ALA A 312 -21.72 3.28 0.51
C ALA A 312 -23.02 3.52 -0.29
N THR A 313 -23.27 2.76 -1.35
CA THR A 313 -24.51 2.80 -2.13
C THR A 313 -25.55 1.78 -1.67
N GLY A 314 -25.29 1.06 -0.57
CA GLY A 314 -26.14 -0.02 -0.06
C GLY A 314 -26.05 -1.33 -0.85
N VAL A 315 -25.06 -1.48 -1.72
CA VAL A 315 -24.77 -2.74 -2.41
C VAL A 315 -24.13 -3.70 -1.43
N GLU A 316 -24.69 -4.89 -1.29
CA GLU A 316 -24.07 -5.99 -0.53
C GLU A 316 -22.90 -6.58 -1.36
N VAL A 317 -21.71 -6.56 -0.77
CA VAL A 317 -20.49 -7.09 -1.42
C VAL A 317 -20.26 -8.52 -0.92
N ASP A 318 -20.84 -9.47 -1.61
CA ASP A 318 -20.70 -10.90 -1.34
C ASP A 318 -19.44 -11.52 -2.00
N GLY A 319 -19.22 -12.83 -1.74
CA GLY A 319 -18.10 -13.56 -2.32
C GLY A 319 -18.08 -13.55 -3.87
N THR A 320 -19.25 -13.57 -4.51
CA THR A 320 -19.37 -13.52 -5.98
C THR A 320 -18.93 -12.15 -6.52
N MET A 321 -19.29 -11.08 -5.82
CA MET A 321 -18.85 -9.73 -6.15
C MET A 321 -17.32 -9.60 -5.99
N ILE A 322 -16.77 -10.12 -4.89
CA ILE A 322 -15.31 -10.13 -4.65
C ILE A 322 -14.58 -10.87 -5.78
N ASP A 323 -15.05 -12.06 -6.18
CA ASP A 323 -14.44 -12.83 -7.28
C ASP A 323 -14.51 -12.07 -8.60
N ARG A 324 -15.61 -11.37 -8.86
CA ARG A 324 -15.77 -10.52 -10.06
C ARG A 324 -14.80 -9.34 -10.04
N LEU A 325 -14.66 -8.66 -8.91
CA LEU A 325 -13.70 -7.57 -8.74
C LEU A 325 -12.26 -8.07 -8.91
N ALA A 326 -11.91 -9.24 -8.34
CA ALA A 326 -10.60 -9.86 -8.48
C ALA A 326 -10.25 -10.17 -9.94
N ALA A 327 -11.20 -10.69 -10.71
CA ALA A 327 -11.00 -10.98 -12.13
C ALA A 327 -10.88 -9.72 -13.01
N ARG A 328 -11.41 -8.58 -12.57
CA ARG A 328 -11.54 -7.35 -13.36
C ARG A 328 -10.61 -6.22 -12.95
N ILE A 329 -10.07 -6.26 -11.73
CA ILE A 329 -9.12 -5.28 -11.19
C ILE A 329 -7.83 -6.02 -10.77
N PRO A 330 -7.10 -6.66 -11.68
CA PRO A 330 -5.88 -7.37 -11.33
C PRO A 330 -4.78 -6.38 -10.93
N SER A 331 -3.99 -6.75 -9.93
CA SER A 331 -2.86 -5.96 -9.42
C SER A 331 -1.84 -5.59 -10.51
N ALA A 332 -1.68 -6.44 -11.52
CA ALA A 332 -0.69 -6.29 -12.59
C ALA A 332 -1.10 -5.36 -13.76
N VAL A 333 -2.37 -4.95 -13.87
CA VAL A 333 -2.85 -4.10 -14.99
C VAL A 333 -2.65 -2.60 -14.71
N LEU A 334 -2.20 -2.25 -13.52
CA LEU A 334 -2.09 -0.86 -13.04
C LEU A 334 -0.66 -0.50 -12.58
N THR A 335 0.35 -1.21 -13.12
CA THR A 335 1.78 -0.88 -12.97
C THR A 335 2.26 0.01 -14.10
#